data_223ef55978c8bd5087433ee834531533
#
_entry.id   223ef55978c8bd5087433ee834531533
#
_cell.length_a   1.000
_cell.length_b   1.000
_cell.length_c   1.000
_cell.angle_alpha   90.00
_cell.angle_beta   90.00
_cell.angle_gamma   90.00
#
_symmetry.space_group_name_H-M   'P 1'
#
loop_
_entity.id
_entity.type
_entity.pdbx_description
1 polymer ?
#
loop_
_entity_poly.entity_id
_entity_poly.type
_entity_poly.pdbx_seq_one_letter_code
_entity_poly.pdbx_strand_id
1 'polypeptide(L)'
;KVGTAGDVYTCDVLLTQIEAATGRDRRIGMELLIESALGMQNVDTIAAASGRVESLHLGPGDYAASTGARTLAIGGPHPGYAVLTDADAAGVRQAHWNDMWHYAHCRLIVAARANGLRPVDGPFADFRDAEGLDAAATRAAVLGFDGKWVIHPDQIQACNRIFTPSDDEVAKARRILAAMADARAKGAGAVTLDGRMIDVASIRQAETLVRKADAIAGAI
;
A
#
# COMPACT_ATOMS: atom_id res chain seq x y z
N LYS A 1 -9.74 -7.90 12.36
CA LYS A 1 -9.92 -6.54 12.85
C LYS A 1 -9.18 -6.37 14.15
N VAL A 2 -8.30 -5.37 14.24
CA VAL A 2 -7.47 -5.13 15.42
C VAL A 2 -7.49 -3.65 15.81
N GLY A 3 -7.52 -3.37 17.11
CA GLY A 3 -7.48 -2.02 17.68
C GLY A 3 -6.21 -1.76 18.47
N THR A 4 -5.56 -2.81 18.96
CA THR A 4 -4.40 -2.74 19.84
C THR A 4 -3.39 -3.86 19.56
N ALA A 5 -2.15 -3.70 20.02
CA ALA A 5 -1.15 -4.78 20.03
C ALA A 5 -1.60 -6.00 20.86
N GLY A 6 -2.42 -5.79 21.90
CA GLY A 6 -2.98 -6.86 22.72
C GLY A 6 -3.89 -7.81 21.94
N ASP A 7 -4.65 -7.28 20.97
CA ASP A 7 -5.50 -8.12 20.10
C ASP A 7 -4.64 -9.08 19.26
N VAL A 8 -3.53 -8.56 18.72
CA VAL A 8 -2.57 -9.35 17.93
C VAL A 8 -1.90 -10.42 18.78
N TYR A 9 -1.43 -10.04 19.97
CA TYR A 9 -0.82 -10.97 20.91
C TYR A 9 -1.76 -12.11 21.30
N THR A 10 -3.03 -11.78 21.57
CA THR A 10 -4.05 -12.78 21.90
C THR A 10 -4.22 -13.81 20.77
N CYS A 11 -4.31 -13.32 19.53
CA CYS A 11 -4.39 -14.20 18.35
C CYS A 11 -3.14 -15.06 18.18
N ASP A 12 -1.94 -14.50 18.39
CA ASP A 12 -0.67 -15.25 18.30
C ASP A 12 -0.61 -16.40 19.32
N VAL A 13 -0.98 -16.14 20.58
CA VAL A 13 -1.04 -17.18 21.62
C VAL A 13 -2.02 -18.29 21.25
N LEU A 14 -3.23 -17.94 20.80
CA LEU A 14 -4.24 -18.92 20.38
C LEU A 14 -3.77 -19.77 19.20
N LEU A 15 -3.21 -19.13 18.16
CA LEU A 15 -2.68 -19.84 17.00
C LEU A 15 -1.53 -20.79 17.40
N THR A 16 -0.64 -20.35 18.29
CA THR A 16 0.46 -21.19 18.79
C THR A 16 -0.07 -22.42 19.51
N GLN A 17 -1.09 -22.28 20.36
CA GLN A 17 -1.72 -23.40 21.05
C GLN A 17 -2.41 -24.38 20.09
N ILE A 18 -3.12 -23.84 19.09
CA ILE A 18 -3.81 -24.66 18.07
C ILE A 18 -2.79 -25.43 17.22
N GLU A 19 -1.72 -24.78 16.78
CA GLU A 19 -0.64 -25.43 16.01
C GLU A 19 -0.02 -26.57 16.80
N ALA A 20 0.30 -26.33 18.08
CA ALA A 20 0.85 -27.38 18.96
C ALA A 20 -0.14 -28.54 19.17
N ALA A 21 -1.42 -28.25 19.40
CA ALA A 21 -2.45 -29.27 19.62
C ALA A 21 -2.75 -30.11 18.37
N THR A 22 -2.59 -29.52 17.17
CA THR A 22 -2.86 -30.19 15.88
C THR A 22 -1.61 -30.80 15.24
N GLY A 23 -0.44 -30.63 15.83
CA GLY A 23 0.83 -31.11 15.25
C GLY A 23 1.20 -30.41 13.95
N ARG A 24 0.82 -29.13 13.80
CA ARG A 24 1.09 -28.37 12.59
C ARG A 24 2.53 -27.84 12.57
N ASP A 25 3.32 -28.26 11.60
CA ASP A 25 4.73 -27.85 11.47
C ASP A 25 4.89 -26.44 10.89
N ARG A 26 3.95 -26.00 10.02
CA ARG A 26 4.02 -24.68 9.39
C ARG A 26 3.22 -23.65 10.16
N ARG A 27 3.90 -22.58 10.58
CA ARG A 27 3.30 -21.45 11.28
C ARG A 27 2.26 -20.73 10.41
N ILE A 28 1.11 -20.39 10.99
CA ILE A 28 0.06 -19.60 10.34
C ILE A 28 0.42 -18.12 10.48
N GLY A 29 0.46 -17.41 9.34
CA GLY A 29 0.63 -15.96 9.30
C GLY A 29 -0.65 -15.22 9.64
N MET A 30 -0.53 -13.94 9.95
CA MET A 30 -1.65 -13.05 10.23
C MET A 30 -1.66 -11.86 9.26
N GLU A 31 -2.81 -11.59 8.67
CA GLU A 31 -3.09 -10.38 7.91
C GLU A 31 -4.03 -9.51 8.76
N LEU A 32 -3.60 -8.30 9.09
CA LEU A 32 -4.29 -7.46 10.06
C LEU A 32 -5.09 -6.35 9.39
N LEU A 33 -6.37 -6.25 9.73
CA LEU A 33 -7.26 -5.21 9.20
C LEU A 33 -7.32 -4.03 10.18
N ILE A 34 -6.85 -2.87 9.73
CA ILE A 34 -6.87 -1.58 10.43
C ILE A 34 -8.07 -0.80 9.88
N GLU A 35 -9.12 -0.67 10.70
CA GLU A 35 -10.39 -0.12 10.25
C GLU A 35 -11.13 0.68 11.34
N SER A 36 -10.38 1.15 12.34
CA SER A 36 -10.93 2.02 13.37
C SER A 36 -9.94 3.15 13.69
N ALA A 37 -10.45 4.24 14.26
CA ALA A 37 -9.62 5.33 14.77
C ALA A 37 -8.60 4.82 15.79
N LEU A 38 -9.02 3.92 16.70
CA LEU A 38 -8.14 3.28 17.68
C LEU A 38 -7.04 2.45 17.01
N GLY A 39 -7.41 1.60 16.03
CA GLY A 39 -6.44 0.79 15.29
C GLY A 39 -5.45 1.64 14.51
N MET A 40 -5.91 2.71 13.88
CA MET A 40 -5.04 3.64 13.15
C MET A 40 -4.11 4.42 14.10
N GLN A 41 -4.59 4.80 15.28
CA GLN A 41 -3.76 5.44 16.30
C GLN A 41 -2.63 4.51 16.78
N ASN A 42 -2.91 3.22 16.92
CA ASN A 42 -2.00 2.20 17.43
C ASN A 42 -1.26 1.41 16.33
N VAL A 43 -1.37 1.81 15.06
CA VAL A 43 -0.90 1.01 13.93
C VAL A 43 0.57 0.62 14.02
N ASP A 44 1.43 1.47 14.58
CA ASP A 44 2.87 1.18 14.73
C ASP A 44 3.11 0.04 15.72
N THR A 45 2.43 0.07 16.87
CA THR A 45 2.54 -0.99 17.89
C THR A 45 1.87 -2.28 17.45
N ILE A 46 0.78 -2.19 16.70
CA ILE A 46 0.09 -3.33 16.08
C ILE A 46 1.02 -4.03 15.07
N ALA A 47 1.68 -3.25 14.21
CA ALA A 47 2.59 -3.77 13.20
C ALA A 47 3.78 -4.55 13.81
N ALA A 48 4.26 -4.13 14.96
CA ALA A 48 5.39 -4.74 15.66
C ALA A 48 5.01 -5.87 16.64
N ALA A 49 3.71 -6.15 16.83
CA ALA A 49 3.22 -6.95 17.97
C ALA A 49 3.53 -8.44 17.88
N SER A 50 3.77 -8.98 16.69
CA SER A 50 4.08 -10.42 16.51
C SER A 50 4.84 -10.68 15.21
N GLY A 51 5.80 -11.60 15.25
CA GLY A 51 6.48 -12.10 14.06
C GLY A 51 5.60 -12.98 13.15
N ARG A 52 4.30 -13.15 13.46
CA ARG A 52 3.30 -13.78 12.58
C ARG A 52 2.64 -12.78 11.64
N VAL A 53 2.75 -11.48 11.91
CA VAL A 53 2.14 -10.46 11.06
C VAL A 53 2.84 -10.44 9.72
N GLU A 54 2.09 -10.57 8.64
CA GLU A 54 2.60 -10.56 7.26
C GLU A 54 2.19 -9.30 6.50
N SER A 55 1.02 -8.74 6.84
CA SER A 55 0.47 -7.58 6.15
C SER A 55 -0.46 -6.74 7.03
N LEU A 56 -0.57 -5.46 6.66
CA LEU A 56 -1.57 -4.53 7.18
C LEU A 56 -2.52 -4.14 6.06
N HIS A 57 -3.81 -4.19 6.33
CA HIS A 57 -4.87 -3.87 5.39
C HIS A 57 -5.69 -2.69 5.89
N LEU A 58 -6.09 -1.78 4.99
CA LEU A 58 -7.03 -0.71 5.34
C LEU A 58 -8.47 -1.18 5.16
N GLY A 59 -9.32 -0.95 6.17
CA GLY A 59 -10.77 -1.10 6.07
C GLY A 59 -11.47 0.26 5.97
N PRO A 60 -11.59 0.87 4.77
CA PRO A 60 -12.02 2.26 4.63
C PRO A 60 -13.46 2.51 5.10
N GLY A 61 -14.36 1.55 4.94
CA GLY A 61 -15.77 1.70 5.36
C GLY A 61 -15.91 1.85 6.87
N ASP A 62 -15.40 0.88 7.63
CA ASP A 62 -15.45 0.91 9.09
C ASP A 62 -14.56 2.02 9.66
N TYR A 63 -13.43 2.34 9.00
CA TYR A 63 -12.59 3.47 9.37
C TYR A 63 -13.34 4.81 9.26
N ALA A 64 -14.05 5.04 8.15
CA ALA A 64 -14.89 6.22 7.97
C ALA A 64 -16.00 6.31 9.06
N ALA A 65 -16.66 5.19 9.35
CA ALA A 65 -17.65 5.13 10.42
C ALA A 65 -17.04 5.43 11.79
N SER A 66 -15.88 4.85 12.10
CA SER A 66 -15.17 5.04 13.37
C SER A 66 -14.67 6.48 13.59
N THR A 67 -14.33 7.18 12.51
CA THR A 67 -13.89 8.58 12.56
C THR A 67 -15.02 9.59 12.44
N GLY A 68 -16.26 9.12 12.21
CA GLY A 68 -17.42 9.98 11.98
C GLY A 68 -17.39 10.71 10.64
N ALA A 69 -16.69 10.18 9.64
CA ALA A 69 -16.61 10.76 8.30
C ALA A 69 -17.99 10.71 7.62
N ARG A 70 -18.39 11.82 7.00
CA ARG A 70 -19.68 11.96 6.30
C ARG A 70 -19.58 11.46 4.87
N THR A 71 -19.32 10.16 4.70
CA THR A 71 -19.24 9.52 3.38
C THR A 71 -19.90 8.16 3.40
N LEU A 72 -20.50 7.79 2.28
CA LEU A 72 -20.97 6.44 1.97
C LEU A 72 -20.15 5.81 0.85
N ALA A 73 -19.20 6.55 0.27
CA ALA A 73 -18.29 6.06 -0.77
C ALA A 73 -17.10 5.35 -0.11
N ILE A 74 -17.12 4.03 -0.11
CA ILE A 74 -16.05 3.22 0.46
C ILE A 74 -14.87 3.18 -0.54
N GLY A 75 -13.73 3.76 -0.14
CA GLY A 75 -12.50 3.81 -0.94
C GLY A 75 -12.52 4.81 -2.10
N GLY A 76 -13.65 5.45 -2.36
CA GLY A 76 -13.81 6.46 -3.40
C GLY A 76 -13.62 7.89 -2.88
N PRO A 77 -13.53 8.88 -3.79
CA PRO A 77 -13.46 10.28 -3.46
C PRO A 77 -14.80 10.80 -2.91
N HIS A 78 -14.75 11.91 -2.18
CA HIS A 78 -15.95 12.62 -1.75
C HIS A 78 -15.93 14.06 -2.31
N PRO A 79 -16.92 14.48 -3.11
CA PRO A 79 -16.90 15.78 -3.79
C PRO A 79 -16.89 16.98 -2.83
N GLY A 80 -17.44 16.82 -1.61
CA GLY A 80 -17.38 17.81 -0.56
C GLY A 80 -16.01 17.94 0.14
N TYR A 81 -15.04 17.05 -0.14
CA TYR A 81 -13.68 17.14 0.40
C TYR A 81 -12.74 17.72 -0.67
N ALA A 82 -13.06 18.92 -1.14
CA ALA A 82 -12.31 19.65 -2.16
C ALA A 82 -11.74 20.95 -1.58
N VAL A 83 -10.63 21.40 -2.14
CA VAL A 83 -10.01 22.70 -1.85
C VAL A 83 -10.36 23.66 -2.97
N LEU A 84 -10.88 24.83 -2.61
CA LEU A 84 -11.17 25.89 -3.57
C LEU A 84 -9.97 26.83 -3.70
N THR A 85 -9.65 27.23 -4.92
CA THR A 85 -8.70 28.33 -5.18
C THR A 85 -9.28 29.67 -4.71
N ASP A 86 -8.43 30.69 -4.66
CA ASP A 86 -8.92 32.07 -4.64
C ASP A 86 -9.72 32.38 -5.91
N ALA A 87 -10.63 33.35 -5.80
CA ALA A 87 -11.38 33.83 -6.97
C ALA A 87 -10.43 34.51 -7.95
N ASP A 88 -10.58 34.22 -9.24
CA ASP A 88 -9.90 34.93 -10.31
C ASP A 88 -10.55 36.32 -10.55
N ALA A 89 -10.06 37.07 -11.53
CA ALA A 89 -10.56 38.38 -11.85
C ALA A 89 -12.04 38.39 -12.30
N ALA A 90 -12.58 37.25 -12.72
CA ALA A 90 -13.99 37.06 -13.09
C ALA A 90 -14.83 36.53 -11.90
N GLY A 91 -14.24 36.40 -10.73
CA GLY A 91 -14.91 35.86 -9.53
C GLY A 91 -15.06 34.34 -9.52
N VAL A 92 -14.41 33.61 -10.44
CA VAL A 92 -14.51 32.17 -10.58
C VAL A 92 -13.48 31.50 -9.68
N ARG A 93 -13.90 30.44 -8.93
CA ARG A 93 -13.05 29.56 -8.13
C ARG A 93 -12.99 28.19 -8.76
N GLN A 94 -11.83 27.57 -8.75
CA GLN A 94 -11.66 26.19 -9.15
C GLN A 94 -11.66 25.28 -7.92
N ALA A 95 -12.30 24.12 -8.03
CA ALA A 95 -12.27 23.09 -7.01
C ALA A 95 -11.18 22.06 -7.35
N HIS A 96 -10.23 21.88 -6.44
CA HIS A 96 -9.24 20.83 -6.53
C HIS A 96 -9.66 19.66 -5.63
N TRP A 97 -9.66 18.49 -6.21
CA TRP A 97 -9.92 17.25 -5.47
C TRP A 97 -8.86 17.05 -4.39
N ASN A 98 -9.30 16.58 -3.21
CA ASN A 98 -8.44 16.21 -2.11
C ASN A 98 -8.75 14.76 -1.68
N ASP A 99 -7.71 14.00 -1.31
CA ASP A 99 -7.83 12.60 -0.95
C ASP A 99 -8.09 12.45 0.55
N MET A 100 -9.33 12.14 0.93
CA MET A 100 -9.71 11.94 2.32
C MET A 100 -9.05 10.71 2.97
N TRP A 101 -8.54 9.77 2.16
CA TRP A 101 -7.89 8.55 2.63
C TRP A 101 -6.37 8.70 2.80
N HIS A 102 -5.80 9.79 2.29
CA HIS A 102 -4.35 9.98 2.20
C HIS A 102 -3.63 9.81 3.54
N TYR A 103 -4.16 10.39 4.62
CA TYR A 103 -3.58 10.23 5.96
C TYR A 103 -3.53 8.75 6.37
N ALA A 104 -4.64 8.04 6.24
CA ALA A 104 -4.73 6.63 6.63
C ALA A 104 -3.79 5.75 5.78
N HIS A 105 -3.74 6.01 4.47
CA HIS A 105 -2.82 5.32 3.55
C HIS A 105 -1.35 5.52 3.96
N CYS A 106 -0.92 6.77 4.15
CA CYS A 106 0.46 7.08 4.56
C CYS A 106 0.83 6.42 5.89
N ARG A 107 -0.03 6.52 6.90
CA ARG A 107 0.21 5.93 8.22
C ARG A 107 0.36 4.42 8.13
N LEU A 108 -0.53 3.74 7.41
CA LEU A 108 -0.50 2.29 7.26
C LEU A 108 0.74 1.83 6.50
N ILE A 109 1.11 2.50 5.41
CA ILE A 109 2.31 2.18 4.62
C ILE A 109 3.57 2.33 5.47
N VAL A 110 3.70 3.44 6.21
CA VAL A 110 4.87 3.69 7.06
C VAL A 110 5.00 2.60 8.13
N ALA A 111 3.92 2.28 8.84
CA ALA A 111 3.92 1.24 9.86
C ALA A 111 4.27 -0.15 9.28
N ALA A 112 3.68 -0.50 8.14
CA ALA A 112 3.97 -1.76 7.46
C ALA A 112 5.44 -1.84 7.02
N ARG A 113 5.94 -0.84 6.31
CA ARG A 113 7.31 -0.85 5.76
C ARG A 113 8.39 -0.81 6.85
N ALA A 114 8.15 -0.08 7.95
CA ALA A 114 9.07 -0.04 9.09
C ALA A 114 9.24 -1.42 9.75
N ASN A 115 8.25 -2.30 9.64
CA ASN A 115 8.24 -3.63 10.21
C ASN A 115 8.41 -4.76 9.16
N GLY A 116 8.75 -4.44 7.91
CA GLY A 116 8.94 -5.43 6.84
C GLY A 116 7.65 -6.10 6.36
N LEU A 117 6.48 -5.51 6.66
CA LEU A 117 5.17 -6.03 6.29
C LEU A 117 4.70 -5.50 4.94
N ARG A 118 3.73 -6.20 4.34
CA ARG A 118 3.06 -5.78 3.11
C ARG A 118 1.88 -4.85 3.43
N PRO A 119 1.85 -3.59 2.98
CA PRO A 119 0.65 -2.76 3.02
C PRO A 119 -0.31 -3.16 1.90
N VAL A 120 -1.57 -3.37 2.21
CA VAL A 120 -2.63 -3.70 1.26
C VAL A 120 -3.76 -2.67 1.41
N ASP A 121 -4.14 -2.04 0.30
CA ASP A 121 -5.23 -1.07 0.28
C ASP A 121 -6.59 -1.76 0.39
N GLY A 122 -7.57 -1.04 0.92
CA GLY A 122 -8.93 -1.51 1.12
C GLY A 122 -9.77 -1.58 -0.17
N PRO A 123 -11.03 -2.02 -0.07
CA PRO A 123 -11.91 -2.13 -1.22
C PRO A 123 -12.34 -0.77 -1.78
N PHE A 124 -12.66 -0.77 -3.07
CA PHE A 124 -13.41 0.27 -3.76
C PHE A 124 -14.82 -0.27 -4.03
N ALA A 125 -15.84 0.32 -3.37
CA ALA A 125 -17.16 -0.32 -3.30
C ALA A 125 -17.98 -0.22 -4.60
N ASP A 126 -17.82 0.85 -5.37
CA ASP A 126 -18.54 0.98 -6.64
C ASP A 126 -17.87 0.13 -7.74
N PHE A 127 -18.23 -1.15 -7.79
CA PHE A 127 -17.67 -2.08 -8.77
C PHE A 127 -18.10 -1.78 -10.22
N ARG A 128 -19.06 -0.86 -10.45
CA ARG A 128 -19.48 -0.42 -11.78
C ARG A 128 -18.67 0.79 -12.28
N ASP A 129 -18.01 1.49 -11.39
CA ASP A 129 -17.14 2.61 -11.73
C ASP A 129 -15.69 2.12 -11.97
N ALA A 130 -15.45 1.64 -13.18
CA ALA A 130 -14.14 1.12 -13.57
C ALA A 130 -13.06 2.21 -13.59
N GLU A 131 -13.40 3.43 -14.00
CA GLU A 131 -12.48 4.57 -14.03
C GLU A 131 -12.08 5.02 -12.62
N GLY A 132 -13.05 5.09 -11.71
CA GLY A 132 -12.80 5.39 -10.30
C GLY A 132 -11.95 4.33 -9.61
N LEU A 133 -12.19 3.04 -9.91
CA LEU A 133 -11.34 1.94 -9.44
C LEU A 133 -9.89 2.09 -9.94
N ASP A 134 -9.70 2.31 -11.25
CA ASP A 134 -8.37 2.49 -11.87
C ASP A 134 -7.63 3.67 -11.21
N ALA A 135 -8.30 4.79 -11.02
CA ALA A 135 -7.72 5.96 -10.37
C ALA A 135 -7.34 5.68 -8.90
N ALA A 136 -8.22 5.02 -8.13
CA ALA A 136 -7.98 4.68 -6.74
C ALA A 136 -6.83 3.68 -6.60
N ALA A 137 -6.83 2.61 -7.40
CA ALA A 137 -5.79 1.59 -7.40
C ALA A 137 -4.42 2.14 -7.83
N THR A 138 -4.39 3.01 -8.84
CA THR A 138 -3.17 3.67 -9.30
C THR A 138 -2.58 4.56 -8.21
N ARG A 139 -3.39 5.36 -7.53
CA ARG A 139 -2.91 6.17 -6.39
C ARG A 139 -2.33 5.29 -5.28
N ALA A 140 -3.00 4.20 -4.93
CA ALA A 140 -2.52 3.26 -3.92
C ALA A 140 -1.18 2.63 -4.33
N ALA A 141 -1.05 2.16 -5.57
CA ALA A 141 0.19 1.58 -6.09
C ALA A 141 1.35 2.58 -6.10
N VAL A 142 1.11 3.82 -6.57
CA VAL A 142 2.11 4.90 -6.59
C VAL A 142 2.53 5.31 -5.18
N LEU A 143 1.61 5.30 -4.22
CA LEU A 143 1.91 5.65 -2.82
C LEU A 143 2.74 4.57 -2.12
N GLY A 144 2.68 3.31 -2.58
CA GLY A 144 3.54 2.23 -2.07
C GLY A 144 2.80 1.01 -1.52
N PHE A 145 1.52 0.86 -1.79
CA PHE A 145 0.79 -0.38 -1.52
C PHE A 145 1.26 -1.52 -2.43
N ASP A 146 1.24 -2.75 -1.93
CA ASP A 146 1.58 -3.95 -2.70
C ASP A 146 0.38 -4.54 -3.43
N GLY A 147 -0.84 -4.23 -2.99
CA GLY A 147 -2.08 -4.71 -3.56
C GLY A 147 -3.29 -3.95 -3.03
N LYS A 148 -4.47 -4.37 -3.48
CA LYS A 148 -5.75 -3.81 -3.11
C LYS A 148 -6.80 -4.91 -2.98
N TRP A 149 -7.73 -4.79 -2.03
CA TRP A 149 -8.88 -5.69 -1.96
C TRP A 149 -9.78 -5.50 -3.16
N VAL A 150 -10.21 -6.63 -3.73
CA VAL A 150 -11.27 -6.69 -4.74
C VAL A 150 -12.48 -7.36 -4.13
N ILE A 151 -13.66 -6.79 -4.38
CA ILE A 151 -14.95 -7.28 -3.85
C ILE A 151 -15.88 -7.77 -4.97
N HIS A 152 -15.45 -7.66 -6.22
CA HIS A 152 -16.15 -8.16 -7.39
C HIS A 152 -15.17 -8.71 -8.42
N PRO A 153 -15.50 -9.80 -9.16
CA PRO A 153 -14.61 -10.39 -10.16
C PRO A 153 -14.12 -9.39 -11.22
N ASP A 154 -14.96 -8.45 -11.64
CA ASP A 154 -14.61 -7.43 -12.64
C ASP A 154 -13.47 -6.51 -12.21
N GLN A 155 -13.18 -6.42 -10.92
CA GLN A 155 -12.08 -5.62 -10.38
C GLN A 155 -10.72 -6.33 -10.48
N ILE A 156 -10.69 -7.65 -10.64
CA ILE A 156 -9.46 -8.46 -10.55
C ILE A 156 -8.44 -8.05 -11.62
N GLN A 157 -8.87 -7.98 -12.88
CA GLN A 157 -7.96 -7.68 -13.99
C GLN A 157 -7.35 -6.27 -13.88
N ALA A 158 -8.16 -5.27 -13.51
CA ALA A 158 -7.70 -3.91 -13.31
C ALA A 158 -6.66 -3.83 -12.19
N CYS A 159 -6.95 -4.43 -11.02
CA CYS A 159 -6.02 -4.45 -9.91
C CYS A 159 -4.72 -5.20 -10.24
N ASN A 160 -4.80 -6.37 -10.84
CA ASN A 160 -3.61 -7.12 -11.26
C ASN A 160 -2.74 -6.30 -12.21
N ARG A 161 -3.32 -5.67 -13.22
CA ARG A 161 -2.60 -4.81 -14.18
C ARG A 161 -1.90 -3.64 -13.48
N ILE A 162 -2.59 -2.95 -12.57
CA ILE A 162 -2.08 -1.74 -11.91
C ILE A 162 -0.98 -2.07 -10.91
N PHE A 163 -1.12 -3.15 -10.16
CA PHE A 163 -0.12 -3.54 -9.15
C PHE A 163 1.03 -4.39 -9.71
N THR A 164 0.98 -4.78 -10.99
CA THR A 164 2.10 -5.42 -11.67
C THR A 164 2.99 -4.35 -12.30
N PRO A 165 4.31 -4.32 -11.99
CA PRO A 165 5.23 -3.42 -12.69
C PRO A 165 5.21 -3.66 -14.19
N SER A 166 5.19 -2.59 -14.99
CA SER A 166 5.25 -2.68 -16.45
C SER A 166 6.64 -3.12 -16.92
N ASP A 167 6.71 -3.69 -18.11
CA ASP A 167 7.98 -4.11 -18.74
C ASP A 167 8.96 -2.93 -18.85
N ASP A 168 8.48 -1.73 -19.16
CA ASP A 168 9.30 -0.51 -19.25
C ASP A 168 9.87 -0.11 -17.89
N GLU A 169 9.08 -0.19 -16.80
CA GLU A 169 9.54 0.08 -15.44
C GLU A 169 10.60 -0.94 -15.03
N VAL A 170 10.39 -2.22 -15.31
CA VAL A 170 11.34 -3.30 -15.01
C VAL A 170 12.62 -3.11 -15.81
N ALA A 171 12.53 -2.84 -17.11
CA ALA A 171 13.71 -2.58 -17.96
C ALA A 171 14.52 -1.40 -17.46
N LYS A 172 13.85 -0.30 -17.10
CA LYS A 172 14.50 0.88 -16.52
C LYS A 172 15.16 0.57 -15.18
N ALA A 173 14.49 -0.15 -14.31
CA ALA A 173 15.06 -0.55 -13.01
C ALA A 173 16.32 -1.41 -13.19
N ARG A 174 16.29 -2.39 -14.09
CA ARG A 174 17.46 -3.23 -14.41
C ARG A 174 18.64 -2.39 -14.98
N ARG A 175 18.37 -1.38 -15.82
CA ARG A 175 19.39 -0.46 -16.30
C ARG A 175 20.03 0.36 -15.18
N ILE A 176 19.22 0.82 -14.21
CA ILE A 176 19.73 1.53 -13.02
C ILE A 176 20.68 0.64 -12.22
N LEU A 177 20.28 -0.61 -11.95
CA LEU A 177 21.11 -1.56 -11.22
C LEU A 177 22.43 -1.86 -11.94
N ALA A 178 22.40 -2.07 -13.25
CA ALA A 178 23.59 -2.31 -14.06
C ALA A 178 24.54 -1.09 -14.05
N ALA A 179 24.02 0.12 -14.28
CA ALA A 179 24.82 1.34 -14.28
C ALA A 179 25.52 1.59 -12.94
N MET A 180 24.83 1.28 -11.82
CA MET A 180 25.41 1.41 -10.48
C MET A 180 26.45 0.32 -10.17
N ALA A 181 26.26 -0.90 -10.67
CA ALA A 181 27.26 -1.96 -10.53
C ALA A 181 28.57 -1.55 -11.24
N ASP A 182 28.48 -1.02 -12.45
CA ASP A 182 29.61 -0.51 -13.22
C ASP A 182 30.31 0.70 -12.54
N ALA A 183 29.51 1.61 -11.97
CA ALA A 183 30.03 2.77 -11.24
C ALA A 183 30.80 2.33 -9.98
N ARG A 184 30.24 1.41 -9.20
CA ARG A 184 30.89 0.85 -8.00
C ARG A 184 32.23 0.14 -8.35
N ALA A 185 32.26 -0.62 -9.42
CA ALA A 185 33.49 -1.27 -9.90
C ALA A 185 34.57 -0.24 -10.22
N LYS A 186 34.19 1.00 -10.55
CA LYS A 186 35.10 2.14 -10.82
C LYS A 186 35.31 3.05 -9.60
N GLY A 187 34.86 2.66 -8.41
CA GLY A 187 34.97 3.42 -7.16
C GLY A 187 34.06 4.64 -7.04
N ALA A 188 33.02 4.75 -7.88
CA ALA A 188 32.04 5.85 -7.82
C ALA A 188 30.82 5.48 -6.98
N GLY A 189 30.33 6.43 -6.14
CA GLY A 189 29.16 6.26 -5.30
C GLY A 189 27.83 6.70 -5.94
N ALA A 190 27.90 7.38 -7.09
CA ALA A 190 26.75 7.83 -7.87
C ALA A 190 27.11 7.83 -9.37
N VAL A 191 26.08 7.78 -10.22
CA VAL A 191 26.24 7.82 -11.68
C VAL A 191 25.09 8.61 -12.30
N THR A 192 25.32 9.18 -13.48
CA THR A 192 24.27 9.80 -14.28
C THR A 192 23.73 8.79 -15.31
N LEU A 193 22.43 8.55 -15.29
CA LEU A 193 21.72 7.73 -16.28
C LEU A 193 20.54 8.52 -16.84
N ASP A 194 20.43 8.62 -18.16
CA ASP A 194 19.36 9.36 -18.85
C ASP A 194 19.20 10.82 -18.33
N GLY A 195 20.33 11.50 -18.03
CA GLY A 195 20.36 12.87 -17.52
C GLY A 195 19.91 13.03 -16.05
N ARG A 196 19.75 11.93 -15.31
CA ARG A 196 19.37 11.93 -13.89
C ARG A 196 20.46 11.32 -13.04
N MET A 197 20.69 11.90 -11.88
CA MET A 197 21.58 11.32 -10.88
C MET A 197 20.95 10.07 -10.26
N ILE A 198 21.69 8.99 -10.25
CA ILE A 198 21.35 7.72 -9.61
C ILE A 198 22.23 7.56 -8.36
N ASP A 199 21.58 7.39 -7.23
CA ASP A 199 22.18 7.21 -5.92
C ASP A 199 21.70 5.92 -5.22
N VAL A 200 22.06 5.75 -3.95
CA VAL A 200 21.63 4.59 -3.14
C VAL A 200 20.11 4.47 -3.00
N ALA A 201 19.38 5.58 -2.96
CA ALA A 201 17.92 5.56 -2.87
C ALA A 201 17.30 5.00 -4.17
N SER A 202 17.83 5.45 -5.32
CA SER A 202 17.42 4.95 -6.64
C SER A 202 17.67 3.45 -6.80
N ILE A 203 18.78 2.93 -6.24
CA ILE A 203 19.06 1.49 -6.23
C ILE A 203 17.99 0.72 -5.45
N ARG A 204 17.68 1.15 -4.23
CA ARG A 204 16.70 0.47 -3.39
C ARG A 204 15.30 0.41 -4.04
N GLN A 205 14.91 1.50 -4.72
CA GLN A 205 13.67 1.53 -5.49
C GLN A 205 13.71 0.53 -6.66
N ALA A 206 14.79 0.50 -7.43
CA ALA A 206 14.97 -0.40 -8.55
C ALA A 206 14.99 -1.88 -8.09
N GLU A 207 15.70 -2.21 -7.02
CA GLU A 207 15.74 -3.56 -6.42
C GLU A 207 14.34 -4.02 -5.99
N THR A 208 13.55 -3.14 -5.37
CA THR A 208 12.20 -3.46 -4.93
C THR A 208 11.28 -3.76 -6.11
N LEU A 209 11.39 -2.97 -7.18
CA LEU A 209 10.59 -3.14 -8.39
C LEU A 209 10.94 -4.42 -9.14
N VAL A 210 12.24 -4.70 -9.33
CA VAL A 210 12.70 -5.93 -9.99
C VAL A 210 12.30 -7.16 -9.17
N ARG A 211 12.50 -7.15 -7.85
CA ARG A 211 12.09 -8.27 -6.97
C ARG A 211 10.58 -8.55 -7.07
N LYS A 212 9.75 -7.49 -7.12
CA LYS A 212 8.29 -7.65 -7.29
C LYS A 212 7.97 -8.29 -8.64
N ALA A 213 8.58 -7.82 -9.71
CA ALA A 213 8.39 -8.39 -11.05
C ALA A 213 8.82 -9.86 -11.13
N ASP A 214 9.99 -10.19 -10.58
CA ASP A 214 10.53 -11.56 -10.59
C ASP A 214 9.64 -12.50 -9.73
N ALA A 215 9.11 -12.03 -8.60
CA ALA A 215 8.19 -12.80 -7.77
C ALA A 215 6.86 -13.10 -8.49
N ILE A 216 6.33 -12.15 -9.25
CA ILE A 216 5.11 -12.34 -10.06
C ILE A 216 5.39 -13.35 -11.20
N ALA A 217 6.51 -13.21 -11.90
CA ALA A 217 6.90 -14.14 -12.98
C ALA A 217 7.15 -15.58 -12.47
N GLY A 218 7.65 -15.74 -11.24
CA GLY A 218 7.86 -17.06 -10.63
C GLY A 218 6.61 -17.69 -10.00
N ALA A 219 5.50 -16.94 -9.92
CA ALA A 219 4.22 -17.42 -9.38
C ALA A 219 3.26 -17.96 -10.48
N ILE A 220 3.61 -17.78 -11.75
CA ILE A 220 2.90 -18.29 -12.93
C ILE A 220 3.58 -19.55 -13.44
#